data_be07a960970bcd68fad807e16a7d5372
#
_entry.id   be07a960970bcd68fad807e16a7d5372
#
_cell.length_a   1.000
_cell.length_b   1.000
_cell.length_c   1.000
_cell.angle_alpha   90.00
_cell.angle_beta   90.00
_cell.angle_gamma   90.00
#
_symmetry.space_group_name_H-M   'P 1'
#
loop_
_entity.id
_entity.type
_entity.pdbx_description
1 polymer ?
#
loop_
_entity_poly.entity_id
_entity_poly.type
_entity_poly.pdbx_seq_one_letter_code
_entity_poly.pdbx_strand_id
1 'polypeptide(L)'
;MGLAKAVEVYCLDSIQGGMSQFYTPQTSNETMLVEIPSHSVDNLFVHHFQTDQLLVVRGSFILVVLQDRKYRYIPLRDSYPQVVKIPPGIPHAAINPNAESCVLVNAVLRHGESHPKDYQPLPPPFPYDLELATKSVAC
;
A
#
# COMPACT_ATOMS: atom_id res chain seq x y z
N MET A 1 1.39 21.69 13.09
CA MET A 1 0.83 20.99 11.92
C MET A 1 0.85 19.50 12.18
N GLY A 2 -0.24 18.85 11.96
CA GLY A 2 -0.31 17.41 12.09
C GLY A 2 0.26 16.68 10.88
N LEU A 3 0.36 15.34 11.00
CA LEU A 3 0.72 14.48 9.89
C LEU A 3 -0.37 14.53 8.81
N ALA A 4 0.01 14.20 7.58
CA ALA A 4 -0.97 14.05 6.51
C ALA A 4 -2.03 13.03 6.90
N LYS A 5 -3.29 13.31 6.59
CA LYS A 5 -4.43 12.46 6.96
C LYS A 5 -5.05 11.73 5.78
N ALA A 6 -4.55 11.99 4.58
CA ALA A 6 -5.07 11.39 3.37
C ALA A 6 -4.03 10.46 2.75
N VAL A 7 -4.51 9.38 2.14
CA VAL A 7 -3.66 8.52 1.32
C VAL A 7 -3.28 9.27 0.05
N GLU A 8 -1.99 9.29 -0.27
CA GLU A 8 -1.47 9.98 -1.44
C GLU A 8 -0.83 8.96 -2.40
N VAL A 9 -1.01 9.17 -3.70
CA VAL A 9 -0.44 8.33 -4.74
C VAL A 9 0.43 9.20 -5.64
N TYR A 10 1.68 8.80 -5.80
CA TYR A 10 2.66 9.55 -6.60
C TYR A 10 3.14 8.72 -7.76
N CYS A 11 3.15 9.31 -8.96
CA CYS A 11 3.88 8.74 -10.08
C CYS A 11 5.36 9.04 -9.91
N LEU A 12 6.21 8.13 -10.35
CA LEU A 12 7.64 8.27 -10.22
C LEU A 12 8.23 8.92 -11.46
N ASP A 13 9.24 9.75 -11.25
CA ASP A 13 9.99 10.34 -12.35
C ASP A 13 10.92 9.31 -12.97
N SER A 14 10.99 9.27 -14.28
CA SER A 14 11.90 8.38 -14.96
C SER A 14 13.25 9.06 -15.22
N ILE A 15 14.31 8.24 -15.20
CA ILE A 15 15.66 8.67 -15.51
C ILE A 15 16.01 8.15 -16.90
N GLN A 16 16.31 9.03 -17.82
CA GLN A 16 16.65 8.65 -19.18
C GLN A 16 18.08 8.14 -19.30
N GLY A 17 18.24 7.10 -20.09
CA GLY A 17 19.56 6.61 -20.47
C GLY A 17 20.30 5.82 -19.41
N GLY A 18 19.69 5.54 -18.27
CA GLY A 18 20.29 4.77 -17.19
C GLY A 18 19.57 3.47 -16.93
N MET A 19 20.13 2.66 -16.04
CA MET A 19 19.48 1.44 -15.56
C MET A 19 18.45 1.74 -14.49
N SER A 20 18.52 2.87 -13.82
CA SER A 20 17.49 3.34 -12.90
C SER A 20 16.34 3.91 -13.71
N GLN A 21 15.16 3.31 -13.58
CA GLN A 21 14.01 3.69 -14.39
C GLN A 21 13.27 4.90 -13.83
N PHE A 22 13.29 5.05 -12.52
CA PHE A 22 12.52 6.10 -11.87
C PHE A 22 13.01 6.30 -10.44
N TYR A 23 12.62 7.42 -9.89
CA TYR A 23 12.87 7.69 -8.48
C TYR A 23 11.87 8.71 -7.95
N THR A 24 11.69 8.72 -6.63
CA THR A 24 11.05 9.81 -5.91
C THR A 24 11.74 9.94 -4.55
N PRO A 25 12.10 11.15 -4.14
CA PRO A 25 12.71 11.34 -2.82
C PRO A 25 11.73 10.94 -1.72
N GLN A 26 12.19 10.09 -0.80
CA GLN A 26 11.38 9.65 0.32
C GLN A 26 12.24 9.58 1.58
N THR A 27 11.83 10.31 2.61
CA THR A 27 12.42 10.14 3.93
C THR A 27 11.87 8.85 4.52
N SER A 28 12.76 7.99 5.02
CA SER A 28 12.35 6.74 5.65
C SER A 28 13.35 6.32 6.71
N ASN A 29 12.89 5.50 7.63
CA ASN A 29 13.72 4.94 8.71
C ASN A 29 14.02 3.47 8.50
N GLU A 30 13.13 2.75 7.81
CA GLU A 30 13.22 1.31 7.59
C GLU A 30 12.81 0.98 6.17
N THR A 31 13.33 -0.11 5.66
CA THR A 31 12.91 -0.67 4.38
C THR A 31 12.44 -2.10 4.62
N MET A 32 11.21 -2.39 4.24
CA MET A 32 10.64 -3.74 4.33
C MET A 32 10.42 -4.30 2.95
N LEU A 33 10.76 -5.57 2.78
CA LEU A 33 10.38 -6.34 1.60
C LEU A 33 9.14 -7.15 1.97
N VAL A 34 8.06 -6.99 1.22
CA VAL A 34 6.78 -7.61 1.51
C VAL A 34 6.36 -8.46 0.32
N GLU A 35 5.89 -9.67 0.61
CA GLU A 35 5.32 -10.54 -0.42
C GLU A 35 3.85 -10.78 -0.09
N ILE A 36 2.98 -10.45 -1.04
CA ILE A 36 1.53 -10.67 -0.91
C ILE A 36 1.20 -11.94 -1.67
N PRO A 37 0.71 -12.98 -0.97
CA PRO A 37 0.44 -14.26 -1.62
C PRO A 37 -0.61 -14.15 -2.74
N SER A 38 -0.52 -15.05 -3.72
CA SER A 38 -1.54 -15.18 -4.75
C SER A 38 -2.89 -15.53 -4.13
N HIS A 39 -3.97 -15.10 -4.78
CA HIS A 39 -5.35 -15.41 -4.38
C HIS A 39 -5.61 -15.16 -2.89
N SER A 40 -5.20 -13.99 -2.40
CA SER A 40 -5.33 -13.65 -0.99
C SER A 40 -6.19 -12.40 -0.79
N VAL A 41 -6.89 -12.40 0.34
CA VAL A 41 -7.68 -11.25 0.80
C VAL A 41 -7.36 -11.08 2.29
N ASP A 42 -6.75 -9.96 2.63
CA ASP A 42 -6.33 -9.71 4.00
C ASP A 42 -7.39 -9.00 4.84
N ASN A 43 -7.24 -9.13 6.16
CA ASN A 43 -7.91 -8.26 7.11
C ASN A 43 -7.24 -6.88 7.12
N LEU A 44 -7.87 -5.93 7.79
CA LEU A 44 -7.32 -4.58 7.91
C LEU A 44 -6.23 -4.51 8.98
N PHE A 45 -5.25 -3.66 8.73
CA PHE A 45 -4.23 -3.29 9.72
C PHE A 45 -4.22 -1.77 9.87
N VAL A 46 -3.95 -1.32 11.07
CA VAL A 46 -3.83 0.11 11.38
C VAL A 46 -2.52 0.34 12.09
N HIS A 47 -1.70 1.22 11.55
CA HIS A 47 -0.46 1.63 12.20
C HIS A 47 -0.63 3.05 12.76
N HIS A 48 -0.28 3.26 14.01
CA HIS A 48 -0.52 4.54 14.68
C HIS A 48 0.69 5.46 14.67
N PHE A 49 1.89 4.91 14.52
CA PHE A 49 3.13 5.67 14.62
C PHE A 49 4.06 5.45 13.44
N GLN A 50 3.49 5.12 12.29
CA GLN A 50 4.28 5.01 11.06
C GLN A 50 3.47 5.44 9.85
N THR A 51 4.18 5.89 8.84
CA THR A 51 3.67 6.10 7.50
C THR A 51 4.26 5.01 6.62
N ASP A 52 3.41 4.28 5.92
CA ASP A 52 3.84 3.30 4.93
C ASP A 52 4.01 3.98 3.58
N GLN A 53 5.06 3.62 2.86
CA GLN A 53 5.33 4.15 1.52
C GLN A 53 5.61 2.96 0.61
N LEU A 54 4.60 2.54 -0.13
CA LEU A 54 4.58 1.26 -0.86
C LEU A 54 4.93 1.45 -2.32
N LEU A 55 5.85 0.61 -2.81
CA LEU A 55 6.21 0.55 -4.23
C LEU A 55 6.22 -0.92 -4.66
N VAL A 56 5.39 -1.26 -5.66
CA VAL A 56 5.38 -2.62 -6.20
C VAL A 56 6.60 -2.83 -7.07
N VAL A 57 7.32 -3.91 -6.81
CA VAL A 57 8.53 -4.30 -7.54
C VAL A 57 8.21 -5.35 -8.60
N ARG A 58 7.30 -6.28 -8.28
CA ARG A 58 6.91 -7.35 -9.19
C ARG A 58 5.47 -7.75 -8.95
N GLY A 59 4.72 -7.84 -10.03
CA GLY A 59 3.32 -8.23 -10.00
C GLY A 59 2.39 -7.05 -9.76
N SER A 60 1.23 -7.34 -9.20
CA SER A 60 0.22 -6.33 -8.90
C SER A 60 -0.63 -6.77 -7.72
N PHE A 61 -1.23 -5.81 -7.04
CA PHE A 61 -2.22 -6.07 -6.01
C PHE A 61 -3.15 -4.87 -5.88
N ILE A 62 -4.20 -5.04 -5.12
CA ILE A 62 -5.16 -3.98 -4.85
C ILE A 62 -5.01 -3.59 -3.38
N LEU A 63 -4.63 -2.34 -3.14
CA LEU A 63 -4.62 -1.78 -1.80
C LEU A 63 -6.03 -1.31 -1.46
N VAL A 64 -6.55 -1.77 -0.33
CA VAL A 64 -7.82 -1.31 0.23
C VAL A 64 -7.52 -0.34 1.35
N VAL A 65 -8.09 0.85 1.30
CA VAL A 65 -7.99 1.80 2.41
C VAL A 65 -9.40 2.15 2.87
N LEU A 66 -9.57 2.25 4.18
CA LEU A 66 -10.84 2.61 4.79
C LEU A 66 -10.76 4.05 5.27
N GLN A 67 -11.50 4.93 4.60
CA GLN A 67 -11.61 6.34 4.95
C GLN A 67 -13.03 6.81 4.78
N ASP A 68 -13.51 7.66 5.69
CA ASP A 68 -14.86 8.24 5.62
C ASP A 68 -15.94 7.16 5.49
N ARG A 69 -15.77 6.03 6.19
CA ARG A 69 -16.69 4.90 6.22
C ARG A 69 -16.87 4.22 4.85
N LYS A 70 -15.89 4.37 3.98
CA LYS A 70 -15.89 3.76 2.65
C LYS A 70 -14.56 3.11 2.37
N TYR A 71 -14.58 2.05 1.56
CA TYR A 71 -13.37 1.48 1.02
C TYR A 71 -13.01 2.17 -0.29
N ARG A 72 -11.73 2.50 -0.41
CA ARG A 72 -11.14 2.92 -1.67
C ARG A 72 -10.19 1.82 -2.12
N TYR A 73 -10.29 1.42 -3.37
CA TYR A 73 -9.46 0.37 -3.96
C TYR A 73 -8.44 1.00 -4.88
N ILE A 74 -7.17 0.80 -4.59
CA ILE A 74 -6.06 1.41 -5.32
C ILE A 74 -5.25 0.28 -5.94
N PRO A 75 -5.34 0.06 -7.27
CA PRO A 75 -4.52 -0.94 -7.94
C PRO A 75 -3.08 -0.45 -8.05
N LEU A 76 -2.14 -1.32 -7.69
CA LEU A 76 -0.72 -1.05 -7.79
C LEU A 76 -0.06 -2.16 -8.59
N ARG A 77 0.82 -1.81 -9.51
CA ARG A 77 1.44 -2.77 -10.41
C ARG A 77 2.85 -2.33 -10.79
N ASP A 78 3.67 -3.32 -11.15
CA ASP A 78 5.04 -3.06 -11.58
C ASP A 78 5.13 -2.35 -12.93
N SER A 79 4.14 -2.56 -13.81
CA SER A 79 4.13 -1.95 -15.14
C SER A 79 3.81 -0.45 -15.14
N TYR A 80 3.31 0.08 -14.03
CA TYR A 80 3.03 1.49 -13.87
C TYR A 80 3.46 1.93 -12.47
N PRO A 81 4.76 2.22 -12.29
CA PRO A 81 5.31 2.48 -10.96
C PRO A 81 4.69 3.71 -10.30
N GLN A 82 4.19 3.50 -9.10
CA GLN A 82 3.63 4.55 -8.24
C GLN A 82 4.01 4.25 -6.79
N VAL A 83 4.21 5.28 -6.00
CA VAL A 83 4.33 5.15 -4.56
C VAL A 83 3.01 5.55 -3.92
N VAL A 84 2.51 4.69 -3.05
CA VAL A 84 1.35 5.01 -2.21
C VAL A 84 1.84 5.30 -0.81
N LYS A 85 1.45 6.45 -0.30
CA LYS A 85 1.80 6.90 1.04
C LYS A 85 0.57 6.82 1.93
N ILE A 86 0.65 5.96 2.94
CA ILE A 86 -0.45 5.72 3.88
C ILE A 86 -0.06 6.33 5.23
N PRO A 87 -0.71 7.43 5.63
CA PRO A 87 -0.40 8.06 6.92
C PRO A 87 -0.90 7.22 8.09
N PRO A 88 -0.44 7.53 9.32
CA PRO A 88 -0.91 6.82 10.51
C PRO A 88 -2.42 6.88 10.69
N GLY A 89 -2.98 5.83 11.27
CA GLY A 89 -4.39 5.80 11.65
C GLY A 89 -5.37 5.41 10.55
N ILE A 90 -4.89 5.08 9.36
CA ILE A 90 -5.76 4.67 8.26
C ILE A 90 -5.73 3.15 8.13
N PRO A 91 -6.87 2.47 8.37
CA PRO A 91 -6.95 1.03 8.16
C PRO A 91 -6.74 0.67 6.69
N HIS A 92 -5.93 -0.35 6.43
CA HIS A 92 -5.64 -0.77 5.07
C HIS A 92 -5.39 -2.26 4.99
N ALA A 93 -5.56 -2.81 3.80
CA ALA A 93 -5.40 -4.23 3.54
C ALA A 93 -4.94 -4.46 2.11
N ALA A 94 -4.49 -5.67 1.82
CA ALA A 94 -4.09 -6.07 0.50
C ALA A 94 -5.02 -7.15 -0.04
N ILE A 95 -5.40 -7.03 -1.30
CA ILE A 95 -6.13 -8.04 -2.06
C ILE A 95 -5.27 -8.40 -3.27
N ASN A 96 -4.94 -9.67 -3.40
CA ASN A 96 -4.24 -10.17 -4.59
C ASN A 96 -5.12 -11.22 -5.28
N PRO A 97 -5.85 -10.85 -6.35
CA PRO A 97 -6.67 -11.79 -7.09
C PRO A 97 -5.89 -12.59 -8.13
N ASN A 98 -4.60 -12.35 -8.25
CA ASN A 98 -3.78 -12.92 -9.30
C ASN A 98 -3.24 -14.31 -8.92
N ALA A 99 -2.85 -15.08 -9.94
CA ALA A 99 -2.25 -16.38 -9.74
C ALA A 99 -0.82 -16.32 -9.23
N GLU A 100 -0.18 -15.16 -9.31
CA GLU A 100 1.19 -14.94 -8.86
C GLU A 100 1.22 -14.03 -7.63
N SER A 101 2.22 -14.25 -6.78
CA SER A 101 2.45 -13.36 -5.65
C SER A 101 2.91 -11.98 -6.12
N CYS A 102 2.68 -10.97 -5.30
CA CYS A 102 3.15 -9.61 -5.55
C CYS A 102 4.26 -9.27 -4.55
N VAL A 103 5.34 -8.69 -5.04
CA VAL A 103 6.45 -8.25 -4.20
C VAL A 103 6.48 -6.73 -4.21
N LEU A 104 6.54 -6.15 -3.03
CA LEU A 104 6.62 -4.71 -2.86
C LEU A 104 7.67 -4.33 -1.83
N VAL A 105 8.12 -3.09 -1.92
CA VAL A 105 8.98 -2.47 -0.91
C VAL A 105 8.14 -1.46 -0.14
N ASN A 106 8.26 -1.49 1.17
CA ASN A 106 7.68 -0.48 2.05
C ASN A 106 8.81 0.33 2.68
N ALA A 107 8.92 1.59 2.30
CA ALA A 107 9.86 2.52 2.90
C ALA A 107 9.16 3.19 4.10
N VAL A 108 9.35 2.64 5.28
CA VAL A 108 8.62 3.04 6.48
C VAL A 108 9.21 4.29 7.11
N LEU A 109 8.37 5.28 7.33
CA LEU A 109 8.72 6.48 8.09
C LEU A 109 8.13 6.38 9.50
N ARG A 110 8.98 6.39 10.51
CA ARG A 110 8.57 6.27 11.91
C ARG A 110 8.24 7.62 12.53
N HIS A 111 7.17 7.66 13.29
CA HIS A 111 6.74 8.85 14.05
C HIS A 111 6.78 8.57 15.55
N GLY A 112 7.14 7.37 15.95
CA GLY A 112 7.22 6.92 17.33
C GLY A 112 7.42 5.42 17.37
N GLU A 113 7.43 4.85 18.58
CA GLU A 113 7.53 3.41 18.75
C GLU A 113 6.24 2.73 18.31
N SER A 114 6.36 1.56 17.67
CA SER A 114 5.19 0.81 17.25
C SER A 114 4.43 0.28 18.48
N HIS A 115 3.10 0.27 18.35
CA HIS A 115 2.23 -0.31 19.35
C HIS A 115 2.01 -1.79 19.03
N PRO A 116 1.89 -2.68 20.04
CA PRO A 116 1.63 -4.10 19.76
C PRO A 116 0.40 -4.35 18.89
N LYS A 117 -0.62 -3.50 18.99
CA LYS A 117 -1.84 -3.62 18.17
C LYS A 117 -1.65 -3.22 16.72
N ASP A 118 -0.55 -2.55 16.37
CA ASP A 118 -0.30 -2.10 15.00
C ASP A 118 -0.14 -3.25 14.01
N TYR A 119 0.17 -4.44 14.52
CA TYR A 119 0.39 -5.62 13.70
C TYR A 119 -0.68 -6.69 13.91
N GLN A 120 -1.78 -6.35 14.61
CA GLN A 120 -2.90 -7.25 14.80
C GLN A 120 -3.94 -7.00 13.71
N PRO A 121 -4.42 -8.07 13.04
CA PRO A 121 -5.47 -7.90 12.04
C PRO A 121 -6.78 -7.48 12.68
N LEU A 122 -7.48 -6.58 12.00
CA LEU A 122 -8.83 -6.15 12.38
C LEU A 122 -9.82 -6.69 11.36
N PRO A 123 -10.93 -7.30 11.81
CA PRO A 123 -11.94 -7.73 10.86
C PRO A 123 -12.54 -6.51 10.17
N PRO A 124 -12.77 -6.60 8.85
CA PRO A 124 -13.42 -5.50 8.14
C PRO A 124 -14.80 -5.21 8.74
N PRO A 125 -15.15 -3.93 8.97
CA PRO A 125 -16.46 -3.59 9.55
C PRO A 125 -17.63 -3.91 8.63
N PHE A 126 -17.38 -4.04 7.33
CA PHE A 126 -18.32 -4.51 6.32
C PHE A 126 -17.55 -5.18 5.20
N PRO A 127 -18.19 -6.02 4.39
CA PRO A 127 -17.47 -6.78 3.36
C PRO A 127 -16.81 -5.88 2.31
N TYR A 128 -15.64 -6.31 1.81
CA TYR A 128 -15.05 -5.67 0.64
C TYR A 128 -15.92 -5.98 -0.59
N ASP A 129 -15.98 -5.00 -1.49
CA ASP A 129 -16.56 -5.21 -2.80
C ASP A 129 -15.49 -5.80 -3.73
N LEU A 130 -15.39 -7.11 -3.74
CA LEU A 130 -14.34 -7.80 -4.52
C LEU A 130 -14.53 -7.63 -6.02
N GLU A 131 -15.76 -7.49 -6.48
CA GLU A 131 -16.03 -7.23 -7.88
C GLU A 131 -15.51 -5.87 -8.31
N LEU A 132 -15.81 -4.83 -7.53
CA LEU A 132 -15.30 -3.49 -7.79
C LEU A 132 -13.78 -3.43 -7.68
N ALA A 133 -13.21 -4.07 -6.66
CA ALA A 133 -11.77 -4.13 -6.46
C ALA A 133 -11.08 -4.77 -7.68
N THR A 134 -11.59 -5.89 -8.16
CA THR A 134 -11.03 -6.60 -9.31
C THR A 134 -11.14 -5.77 -10.59
N LYS A 135 -12.24 -5.06 -10.78
CA LYS A 135 -12.41 -4.17 -11.94
C LYS A 135 -11.39 -3.05 -11.98
N SER A 136 -10.93 -2.57 -10.83
CA SER A 136 -9.94 -1.49 -10.78
C SER A 136 -8.60 -1.87 -11.42
N VAL A 137 -8.31 -3.15 -11.56
CA VAL A 137 -7.08 -3.67 -12.18
C VAL A 137 -7.17 -3.72 -13.70
N ALA A 138 -8.37 -3.71 -14.25
CA ALA A 138 -8.60 -3.91 -15.69
C ALA A 138 -8.33 -2.67 -16.55
N CYS A 139 -7.98 -1.56 -15.95
CA CYS A 139 -7.70 -0.31 -16.67
C CYS A 139 -6.28 -0.23 -17.17
#